data_7ffb64d99f7e87529dd6e6a44176111c
#
_entry.id   7ffb64d99f7e87529dd6e6a44176111c
#
_cell.length_a   1.000
_cell.length_b   1.000
_cell.length_c   1.000
_cell.angle_alpha   90.00
_cell.angle_beta   90.00
_cell.angle_gamma   90.00
#
_symmetry.space_group_name_H-M   'P 1'
#
loop_
_entity.id
_entity.type
_entity.pdbx_description
1 polymer ?
#
loop_
_entity_poly.entity_id
_entity_poly.type
_entity_poly.pdbx_seq_one_letter_code
_entity_poly.pdbx_strand_id
1 'polypeptide(L)'
;MSATTTSGRQGRLLTIWAPEDKSFWEREGEAVAKINLWISVPALFLAFAIWQVWSVVAVSLPGLGFKYSTNQLFWLAAAPALSGATLRIFYSFMVPLVGGRRWTAISTASLLIPAIGIGFAVQDNTTAYPTMLILALLCGLGGGNFSSSMANISFFFPKERKGSALGVNAGLGNLGVSVVQFLSPLVVTAGIFGIFGGEAQTIVKNGQTMQVWTQNAAFIWVPWIALTALAAWFGMNDIADAKASFAAQAAIFKRKHNWLMCVLYLGTFGSFIGYAAGFPLLIKSQFPNVNPLAYAWLGPLVGAVIRPFGGWLADKLGGARVTLWNFIVMAIAVVGVTVFLPSGSNEGQFGGFFVCFLVLFLTTGIGNGSTFRMIPVIFLTEAMRGVDKNNAAAVAQANKEGNTLGAATLGFTAAMAAYGGFFIPKSYGSSIALTGAPHAALWCFAAFYLVCIAVTWWYYARKNAEMPC
;
A
#
# COMPACT_ATOMS: atom_id res chain seq x y z
N MET A 1 -40.18 15.27 22.81
CA MET A 1 -39.90 16.01 21.58
C MET A 1 -38.43 15.80 21.25
N SER A 2 -38.10 14.89 20.33
CA SER A 2 -36.75 14.64 19.85
C SER A 2 -36.35 15.83 18.96
N ALA A 3 -35.34 16.60 19.41
CA ALA A 3 -34.76 17.65 18.58
C ALA A 3 -34.16 17.01 17.34
N THR A 4 -34.74 17.26 16.18
CA THR A 4 -34.22 16.86 14.88
C THR A 4 -32.91 17.60 14.63
N THR A 5 -31.80 16.94 14.85
CA THR A 5 -30.45 17.47 14.55
C THR A 5 -30.33 17.58 13.05
N THR A 6 -30.45 18.77 12.49
CA THR A 6 -30.12 19.07 11.09
C THR A 6 -28.60 19.28 10.98
N SER A 7 -27.97 18.77 9.92
CA SER A 7 -26.54 19.02 9.67
C SER A 7 -26.32 20.53 9.51
N GLY A 8 -25.61 21.11 10.44
CA GLY A 8 -25.13 22.49 10.30
C GLY A 8 -24.10 22.51 9.17
N ARG A 9 -24.46 23.02 7.99
CA ARG A 9 -23.53 23.19 6.86
C ARG A 9 -23.11 24.65 6.73
N GLN A 10 -21.81 24.91 6.80
CA GLN A 10 -21.21 26.15 6.32
C GLN A 10 -20.39 25.82 5.06
N GLY A 11 -21.02 25.89 3.90
CA GLY A 11 -20.42 25.46 2.63
C GLY A 11 -20.08 23.97 2.62
N ARG A 12 -18.78 23.60 2.61
CA ARG A 12 -18.29 22.21 2.65
C ARG A 12 -17.90 21.76 4.06
N LEU A 13 -17.98 22.61 5.07
CA LEU A 13 -17.70 22.28 6.45
C LEU A 13 -18.99 21.75 7.13
N LEU A 14 -18.92 20.55 7.68
CA LEU A 14 -19.95 19.93 8.49
C LEU A 14 -19.68 20.29 9.94
N THR A 15 -20.47 21.18 10.52
CA THR A 15 -20.36 21.61 11.93
C THR A 15 -21.04 20.64 12.89
N ILE A 16 -22.02 19.86 12.41
CA ILE A 16 -22.69 18.80 13.14
C ILE A 16 -22.54 17.52 12.32
N TRP A 17 -21.92 16.50 12.89
CA TRP A 17 -21.76 15.20 12.27
C TRP A 17 -21.99 14.09 13.30
N ALA A 18 -23.12 13.38 13.22
CA ALA A 18 -23.54 12.38 14.18
C ALA A 18 -23.84 11.02 13.49
N PRO A 19 -22.82 10.31 12.98
CA PRO A 19 -23.04 9.08 12.21
C PRO A 19 -23.62 7.94 13.04
N GLU A 20 -23.50 7.97 14.36
CA GLU A 20 -24.08 6.98 15.27
C GLU A 20 -25.58 7.21 15.55
N ASP A 21 -26.11 8.39 15.21
CA ASP A 21 -27.56 8.66 15.24
C ASP A 21 -28.22 8.07 14.00
N LYS A 22 -29.04 7.05 14.20
CA LYS A 22 -29.71 6.33 13.13
C LYS A 22 -30.61 7.24 12.27
N SER A 23 -31.34 8.18 12.89
CA SER A 23 -32.22 9.10 12.20
C SER A 23 -31.45 10.11 11.34
N PHE A 24 -30.34 10.63 11.85
CA PHE A 24 -29.42 11.48 11.09
C PHE A 24 -28.77 10.71 9.96
N TRP A 25 -28.32 9.47 10.22
CA TRP A 25 -27.66 8.63 9.23
C TRP A 25 -28.57 8.33 8.02
N GLU A 26 -29.78 7.87 8.28
CA GLU A 26 -30.75 7.52 7.22
C GLU A 26 -31.20 8.73 6.40
N ARG A 27 -31.34 9.90 7.03
CA ARG A 27 -31.80 11.12 6.35
C ARG A 27 -30.72 11.79 5.51
N GLU A 28 -29.49 11.91 6.01
CA GLU A 28 -28.44 12.73 5.41
C GLU A 28 -27.05 12.08 5.45
N GLY A 29 -26.71 11.41 6.54
CA GLY A 29 -25.36 10.95 6.83
C GLY A 29 -24.82 9.99 5.79
N GLU A 30 -25.61 9.00 5.41
CA GLU A 30 -25.19 7.95 4.47
C GLU A 30 -24.84 8.53 3.08
N ALA A 31 -25.64 9.45 2.56
CA ALA A 31 -25.38 10.05 1.25
C ALA A 31 -24.09 10.86 1.24
N VAL A 32 -23.87 11.66 2.28
CA VAL A 32 -22.64 12.46 2.44
C VAL A 32 -21.40 11.55 2.60
N ALA A 33 -21.50 10.52 3.45
CA ALA A 33 -20.42 9.56 3.67
C ALA A 33 -20.03 8.81 2.39
N LYS A 34 -21.03 8.37 1.61
CA LYS A 34 -20.81 7.70 0.32
C LYS A 34 -20.11 8.60 -0.70
N ILE A 35 -20.49 9.87 -0.82
CA ILE A 35 -19.83 10.83 -1.72
C ILE A 35 -18.35 10.96 -1.34
N ASN A 36 -18.06 11.16 -0.04
CA ASN A 36 -16.67 11.26 0.43
C ASN A 36 -15.87 9.97 0.19
N LEU A 37 -16.48 8.81 0.40
CA LEU A 37 -15.84 7.51 0.11
C LEU A 37 -15.53 7.36 -1.38
N TRP A 38 -16.50 7.60 -2.25
CA TRP A 38 -16.35 7.36 -3.69
C TRP A 38 -15.44 8.38 -4.40
N ILE A 39 -15.13 9.52 -3.77
CA ILE A 39 -14.06 10.43 -4.21
C ILE A 39 -12.71 10.00 -3.60
N SER A 40 -12.70 9.50 -2.36
CA SER A 40 -11.50 9.02 -1.69
C SER A 40 -10.89 7.79 -2.38
N VAL A 41 -11.72 6.88 -2.90
CA VAL A 41 -11.27 5.67 -3.61
C VAL A 41 -10.38 5.98 -4.81
N PRO A 42 -10.79 6.77 -5.82
CA PRO A 42 -9.91 7.12 -6.93
C PRO A 42 -8.70 7.95 -6.50
N ALA A 43 -8.81 8.81 -5.48
CA ALA A 43 -7.66 9.54 -4.95
C ALA A 43 -6.60 8.57 -4.38
N LEU A 44 -7.02 7.56 -3.64
CA LEU A 44 -6.12 6.55 -3.08
C LEU A 44 -5.58 5.60 -4.15
N PHE A 45 -6.40 5.24 -5.14
CA PHE A 45 -5.99 4.43 -6.30
C PHE A 45 -4.86 5.12 -7.08
N LEU A 46 -5.02 6.40 -7.42
CA LEU A 46 -4.01 7.20 -8.12
C LEU A 46 -2.74 7.37 -7.28
N ALA A 47 -2.90 7.53 -5.96
CA ALA A 47 -1.79 7.59 -5.03
C ALA A 47 -0.95 6.30 -5.08
N PHE A 48 -1.57 5.13 -5.08
CA PHE A 48 -0.87 3.85 -5.22
C PHE A 48 -0.28 3.65 -6.63
N ALA A 49 -0.96 4.10 -7.68
CA ALA A 49 -0.44 4.02 -9.04
C ALA A 49 0.86 4.82 -9.19
N ILE A 50 0.87 6.09 -8.75
CA ILE A 50 2.07 6.94 -8.79
C ILE A 50 3.15 6.42 -7.84
N TRP A 51 2.78 5.92 -6.67
CA TRP A 51 3.74 5.32 -5.74
C TRP A 51 4.51 4.15 -6.34
N GLN A 52 3.88 3.38 -7.24
CA GLN A 52 4.45 2.18 -7.86
C GLN A 52 4.91 2.38 -9.33
N VAL A 53 4.80 3.57 -9.89
CA VAL A 53 5.13 3.84 -11.30
C VAL A 53 6.57 3.48 -11.65
N TRP A 54 7.51 3.65 -10.71
CA TRP A 54 8.90 3.29 -10.90
C TRP A 54 9.15 1.79 -11.06
N SER A 55 8.24 0.92 -10.60
CA SER A 55 8.33 -0.53 -10.87
C SER A 55 8.29 -0.86 -12.35
N VAL A 56 7.68 0.01 -13.16
CA VAL A 56 7.56 -0.13 -14.61
C VAL A 56 8.59 0.72 -15.35
N VAL A 57 8.72 1.99 -14.96
CA VAL A 57 9.63 2.93 -15.63
C VAL A 57 11.06 2.44 -15.55
N ALA A 58 11.53 2.00 -14.37
CA ALA A 58 12.91 1.54 -14.18
C ALA A 58 13.29 0.36 -15.09
N VAL A 59 12.34 -0.53 -15.41
CA VAL A 59 12.55 -1.66 -16.34
C VAL A 59 12.84 -1.19 -17.76
N SER A 60 12.27 -0.07 -18.16
CA SER A 60 12.36 0.45 -19.54
C SER A 60 13.62 1.28 -19.77
N LEU A 61 14.22 1.89 -18.72
CA LEU A 61 15.34 2.82 -18.84
C LEU A 61 16.57 2.26 -19.59
N PRO A 62 17.02 1.00 -19.36
CA PRO A 62 18.16 0.48 -20.11
C PRO A 62 17.91 0.42 -21.62
N GLY A 63 16.67 0.07 -22.04
CA GLY A 63 16.28 0.04 -23.45
C GLY A 63 16.24 1.42 -24.12
N LEU A 64 16.08 2.48 -23.33
CA LEU A 64 16.12 3.87 -23.77
C LEU A 64 17.54 4.47 -23.81
N GLY A 65 18.56 3.70 -23.42
CA GLY A 65 19.96 4.14 -23.45
C GLY A 65 20.47 4.76 -22.14
N PHE A 66 19.67 4.73 -21.05
CA PHE A 66 20.17 5.14 -19.75
C PHE A 66 21.22 4.17 -19.22
N LYS A 67 22.37 4.72 -18.80
CA LYS A 67 23.52 3.94 -18.33
C LYS A 67 23.53 3.75 -16.81
N TYR A 68 22.38 3.41 -16.22
CA TYR A 68 22.29 3.14 -14.78
C TYR A 68 22.60 1.67 -14.49
N SER A 69 23.32 1.44 -13.38
CA SER A 69 23.58 0.08 -12.92
C SER A 69 22.31 -0.61 -12.44
N THR A 70 22.29 -1.94 -12.43
CA THR A 70 21.16 -2.73 -11.89
C THR A 70 20.79 -2.29 -10.47
N ASN A 71 21.79 -2.06 -9.60
CA ASN A 71 21.54 -1.58 -8.24
C ASN A 71 20.88 -0.19 -8.23
N GLN A 72 21.26 0.74 -9.12
CA GLN A 72 20.63 2.04 -9.26
C GLN A 72 19.18 1.92 -9.71
N LEU A 73 18.85 1.02 -10.62
CA LEU A 73 17.47 0.77 -11.04
C LEU A 73 16.62 0.23 -9.87
N PHE A 74 17.14 -0.68 -9.08
CA PHE A 74 16.45 -1.14 -7.86
C PHE A 74 16.29 -0.04 -6.81
N TRP A 75 17.23 0.91 -6.71
CA TRP A 75 17.07 2.09 -5.88
C TRP A 75 15.90 2.97 -6.34
N LEU A 76 15.73 3.17 -7.67
CA LEU A 76 14.60 3.93 -8.21
C LEU A 76 13.27 3.26 -7.90
N ALA A 77 13.19 1.93 -7.97
CA ALA A 77 12.01 1.18 -7.58
C ALA A 77 11.73 1.20 -6.07
N ALA A 78 12.76 1.28 -5.24
CA ALA A 78 12.67 1.27 -3.77
C ALA A 78 12.40 2.64 -3.15
N ALA A 79 12.96 3.71 -3.73
CA ALA A 79 12.94 5.06 -3.17
C ALA A 79 11.53 5.62 -2.88
N PRO A 80 10.51 5.37 -3.73
CA PRO A 80 9.14 5.80 -3.43
C PRO A 80 8.62 5.26 -2.10
N ALA A 81 8.98 4.03 -1.74
CA ALA A 81 8.52 3.42 -0.50
C ALA A 81 9.23 3.97 0.73
N LEU A 82 10.49 4.36 0.62
CA LEU A 82 11.24 5.01 1.70
C LEU A 82 10.56 6.32 2.11
N SER A 83 10.34 7.21 1.15
CA SER A 83 9.67 8.49 1.41
C SER A 83 8.19 8.32 1.76
N GLY A 84 7.48 7.41 1.08
CA GLY A 84 6.07 7.17 1.32
C GLY A 84 5.77 6.59 2.70
N ALA A 85 6.57 5.65 3.19
CA ALA A 85 6.46 5.11 4.54
C ALA A 85 6.70 6.19 5.60
N THR A 86 7.73 7.02 5.41
CA THR A 86 8.02 8.16 6.28
C THR A 86 6.88 9.17 6.29
N LEU A 87 6.37 9.54 5.11
CA LEU A 87 5.26 10.49 4.98
C LEU A 87 3.96 9.98 5.59
N ARG A 88 3.71 8.65 5.64
CA ARG A 88 2.52 8.09 6.31
C ARG A 88 2.41 8.52 7.77
N ILE A 89 3.53 8.64 8.47
CA ILE A 89 3.56 9.08 9.87
C ILE A 89 2.99 10.49 9.98
N PHE A 90 3.44 11.42 9.12
CA PHE A 90 2.99 12.81 9.12
C PHE A 90 1.56 12.95 8.58
N TYR A 91 1.22 12.23 7.52
CA TYR A 91 -0.10 12.30 6.86
C TYR A 91 -1.24 11.81 7.77
N SER A 92 -0.95 10.96 8.76
CA SER A 92 -1.96 10.52 9.74
C SER A 92 -2.52 11.68 10.57
N PHE A 93 -1.77 12.78 10.70
CA PHE A 93 -2.17 13.97 11.46
C PHE A 93 -2.80 15.07 10.60
N MET A 94 -2.75 14.94 9.28
CA MET A 94 -3.17 16.03 8.39
C MET A 94 -4.68 16.24 8.34
N VAL A 95 -5.48 15.18 8.50
CA VAL A 95 -6.94 15.29 8.51
C VAL A 95 -7.44 16.16 9.67
N PRO A 96 -7.01 15.96 10.91
CA PRO A 96 -7.35 16.85 12.04
C PRO A 96 -6.83 18.28 11.92
N LEU A 97 -5.69 18.48 11.23
CA LEU A 97 -5.03 19.80 11.13
C LEU A 97 -5.56 20.65 9.99
N VAL A 98 -5.74 20.05 8.81
CA VAL A 98 -6.04 20.76 7.55
C VAL A 98 -7.50 20.57 7.13
N GLY A 99 -8.13 19.49 7.57
CA GLY A 99 -9.43 19.00 7.10
C GLY A 99 -9.28 17.90 6.04
N GLY A 100 -10.20 16.94 6.06
CA GLY A 100 -10.12 15.75 5.19
C GLY A 100 -10.27 16.08 3.71
N ARG A 101 -11.19 16.95 3.35
CA ARG A 101 -11.43 17.45 1.99
C ARG A 101 -10.21 18.16 1.44
N ARG A 102 -9.75 19.18 2.16
CA ARG A 102 -8.62 20.03 1.73
C ARG A 102 -7.35 19.19 1.59
N TRP A 103 -7.09 18.32 2.57
CA TRP A 103 -5.90 17.49 2.53
C TRP A 103 -5.95 16.47 1.39
N THR A 104 -7.10 15.81 1.16
CA THR A 104 -7.25 14.88 0.03
C THR A 104 -7.01 15.58 -1.31
N ALA A 105 -7.53 16.79 -1.50
CA ALA A 105 -7.32 17.55 -2.72
C ALA A 105 -5.85 17.96 -2.92
N ILE A 106 -5.20 18.51 -1.88
CA ILE A 106 -3.79 18.95 -1.93
C ILE A 106 -2.87 17.77 -2.15
N SER A 107 -3.03 16.71 -1.37
CA SER A 107 -2.17 15.52 -1.46
C SER A 107 -2.37 14.76 -2.78
N THR A 108 -3.57 14.76 -3.34
CA THR A 108 -3.81 14.21 -4.68
C THR A 108 -3.17 15.10 -5.74
N ALA A 109 -3.37 16.43 -5.70
CA ALA A 109 -2.76 17.36 -6.65
C ALA A 109 -1.23 17.30 -6.63
N SER A 110 -0.61 17.06 -5.45
CA SER A 110 0.85 16.95 -5.35
C SER A 110 1.44 15.81 -6.17
N LEU A 111 0.64 14.78 -6.53
CA LEU A 111 1.06 13.69 -7.41
C LEU A 111 1.33 14.14 -8.84
N LEU A 112 0.82 15.30 -9.25
CA LEU A 112 1.16 15.90 -10.55
C LEU A 112 2.66 16.17 -10.68
N ILE A 113 3.33 16.53 -9.58
CA ILE A 113 4.75 16.86 -9.59
C ILE A 113 5.58 15.66 -10.08
N PRO A 114 5.57 14.49 -9.43
CA PRO A 114 6.33 13.34 -9.92
C PRO A 114 5.79 12.81 -11.26
N ALA A 115 4.47 12.80 -11.50
CA ALA A 115 3.90 12.29 -12.75
C ALA A 115 4.39 13.09 -13.95
N ILE A 116 4.34 14.42 -13.89
CA ILE A 116 4.81 15.31 -14.94
C ILE A 116 6.34 15.25 -15.02
N GLY A 117 7.03 15.30 -13.89
CA GLY A 117 8.50 15.26 -13.83
C GLY A 117 9.08 14.00 -14.44
N ILE A 118 8.54 12.83 -14.12
CA ILE A 118 8.97 11.55 -14.71
C ILE A 118 8.72 11.55 -16.21
N GLY A 119 7.52 12.00 -16.64
CA GLY A 119 7.16 12.04 -18.05
C GLY A 119 8.13 12.88 -18.88
N PHE A 120 8.65 13.98 -18.36
CA PHE A 120 9.69 14.76 -19.06
C PHE A 120 11.08 14.12 -18.92
N ALA A 121 11.45 13.66 -17.72
CA ALA A 121 12.80 13.17 -17.45
C ALA A 121 13.17 11.91 -18.25
N VAL A 122 12.20 11.03 -18.56
CA VAL A 122 12.46 9.80 -19.33
C VAL A 122 12.64 10.03 -20.84
N GLN A 123 12.34 11.23 -21.35
CA GLN A 123 12.50 11.55 -22.76
C GLN A 123 13.97 11.88 -23.13
N ASP A 124 14.78 12.24 -22.15
CA ASP A 124 16.19 12.58 -22.32
C ASP A 124 17.05 11.55 -21.56
N ASN A 125 17.75 10.67 -22.31
CA ASN A 125 18.61 9.65 -21.73
C ASN A 125 19.89 10.19 -21.09
N THR A 126 20.15 11.49 -21.20
CA THR A 126 21.23 12.20 -20.49
C THR A 126 20.82 12.69 -19.11
N THR A 127 19.53 12.56 -18.74
CA THR A 127 19.04 12.96 -17.42
C THR A 127 19.85 12.31 -16.31
N ALA A 128 20.39 13.14 -15.41
CA ALA A 128 21.25 12.70 -14.35
C ALA A 128 20.50 11.81 -13.34
N TYR A 129 21.18 10.77 -12.83
CA TYR A 129 20.61 9.84 -11.86
C TYR A 129 20.02 10.51 -10.61
N PRO A 130 20.64 11.56 -9.99
CA PRO A 130 20.05 12.27 -8.86
C PRO A 130 18.66 12.86 -9.16
N THR A 131 18.43 13.37 -10.38
CA THR A 131 17.11 13.88 -10.81
C THR A 131 16.07 12.76 -10.80
N MET A 132 16.39 11.59 -11.37
CA MET A 132 15.51 10.43 -11.34
C MET A 132 15.23 9.96 -9.91
N LEU A 133 16.24 9.95 -9.05
CA LEU A 133 16.09 9.57 -7.64
C LEU A 133 15.19 10.54 -6.87
N ILE A 134 15.30 11.86 -7.10
CA ILE A 134 14.42 12.86 -6.50
C ILE A 134 12.97 12.62 -6.96
N LEU A 135 12.75 12.40 -8.26
CA LEU A 135 11.43 12.09 -8.80
C LEU A 135 10.85 10.80 -8.21
N ALA A 136 11.71 9.79 -7.99
CA ALA A 136 11.31 8.55 -7.32
C ALA A 136 10.89 8.81 -5.87
N LEU A 137 11.65 9.59 -5.12
CA LEU A 137 11.31 10.00 -3.75
C LEU A 137 10.00 10.81 -3.71
N LEU A 138 9.75 11.69 -4.68
CA LEU A 138 8.50 12.45 -4.78
C LEU A 138 7.28 11.56 -5.04
N CYS A 139 7.42 10.40 -5.65
CA CYS A 139 6.32 9.42 -5.75
C CYS A 139 5.83 8.92 -4.39
N GLY A 140 6.64 9.05 -3.35
CA GLY A 140 6.24 8.76 -1.97
C GLY A 140 5.13 9.66 -1.43
N LEU A 141 4.87 10.82 -2.04
CA LEU A 141 3.68 11.62 -1.75
C LEU A 141 2.41 10.77 -1.87
N GLY A 142 2.35 9.84 -2.87
CA GLY A 142 1.27 8.86 -2.98
C GLY A 142 1.25 7.85 -1.84
N GLY A 143 2.42 7.33 -1.47
CA GLY A 143 2.53 6.36 -0.37
C GLY A 143 1.99 6.86 0.96
N GLY A 144 2.14 8.17 1.25
CA GLY A 144 1.59 8.82 2.44
C GLY A 144 0.07 8.84 2.50
N ASN A 145 -0.60 8.96 1.35
CA ASN A 145 -2.05 9.16 1.26
C ASN A 145 -2.89 8.03 1.89
N PHE A 146 -2.35 6.82 2.04
CA PHE A 146 -3.08 5.75 2.69
C PHE A 146 -3.53 6.12 4.11
N SER A 147 -2.62 6.68 4.92
CA SER A 147 -2.93 7.02 6.32
C SER A 147 -3.99 8.10 6.43
N SER A 148 -3.86 9.19 5.67
CA SER A 148 -4.83 10.28 5.70
C SER A 148 -6.18 9.90 5.12
N SER A 149 -6.20 9.12 4.03
CA SER A 149 -7.42 8.62 3.41
C SER A 149 -8.21 7.71 4.36
N MET A 150 -7.53 6.74 5.01
CA MET A 150 -8.17 5.84 5.98
C MET A 150 -8.68 6.60 7.19
N ALA A 151 -7.90 7.55 7.73
CA ALA A 151 -8.32 8.40 8.83
C ALA A 151 -9.56 9.21 8.46
N ASN A 152 -9.55 9.89 7.30
CA ASN A 152 -10.66 10.70 6.85
C ASN A 152 -11.97 9.90 6.74
N ILE A 153 -11.94 8.77 6.01
CA ILE A 153 -13.14 7.95 5.82
C ILE A 153 -13.64 7.35 7.15
N SER A 154 -12.74 7.08 8.10
CA SER A 154 -13.14 6.58 9.42
C SER A 154 -14.04 7.54 10.22
N PHE A 155 -13.96 8.85 9.96
CA PHE A 155 -14.80 9.84 10.62
C PHE A 155 -16.21 9.93 10.00
N PHE A 156 -16.37 9.54 8.74
CA PHE A 156 -17.65 9.64 8.04
C PHE A 156 -18.63 8.51 8.39
N PHE A 157 -18.14 7.31 8.74
CA PHE A 157 -18.97 6.12 8.88
C PHE A 157 -19.22 5.72 10.33
N PRO A 158 -20.45 5.25 10.68
CA PRO A 158 -20.76 4.69 11.99
C PRO A 158 -19.95 3.41 12.23
N LYS A 159 -19.78 3.03 13.49
CA LYS A 159 -18.94 1.89 13.91
C LYS A 159 -19.30 0.60 13.19
N GLU A 160 -20.57 0.32 12.98
CA GLU A 160 -21.07 -0.90 12.31
C GLU A 160 -20.65 -0.99 10.85
N ARG A 161 -20.54 0.14 10.13
CA ARG A 161 -20.23 0.21 8.69
C ARG A 161 -18.81 0.67 8.39
N LYS A 162 -18.08 1.14 9.41
CA LYS A 162 -16.71 1.68 9.27
C LYS A 162 -15.75 0.67 8.67
N GLY A 163 -15.74 -0.57 9.17
CA GLY A 163 -14.84 -1.62 8.67
C GLY A 163 -15.05 -1.90 7.18
N SER A 164 -16.30 -1.98 6.73
CA SER A 164 -16.64 -2.19 5.32
C SER A 164 -16.21 -1.02 4.45
N ALA A 165 -16.45 0.23 4.87
CA ALA A 165 -16.06 1.42 4.14
C ALA A 165 -14.52 1.53 4.00
N LEU A 166 -13.78 1.29 5.08
CA LEU A 166 -12.33 1.27 5.07
C LEU A 166 -11.78 0.11 4.23
N GLY A 167 -12.43 -1.04 4.25
CA GLY A 167 -12.10 -2.19 3.42
C GLY A 167 -12.25 -1.88 1.92
N VAL A 168 -13.35 -1.23 1.52
CA VAL A 168 -13.56 -0.78 0.14
C VAL A 168 -12.51 0.24 -0.28
N ASN A 169 -12.28 1.27 0.56
CA ASN A 169 -11.29 2.32 0.27
C ASN A 169 -9.88 1.75 0.10
N ALA A 170 -9.44 0.90 1.03
CA ALA A 170 -8.12 0.28 0.96
C ALA A 170 -8.00 -0.75 -0.17
N GLY A 171 -9.02 -1.58 -0.37
CA GLY A 171 -9.01 -2.65 -1.38
C GLY A 171 -8.94 -2.09 -2.80
N LEU A 172 -9.86 -1.19 -3.14
CA LEU A 172 -9.89 -0.54 -4.45
C LEU A 172 -8.67 0.39 -4.65
N GLY A 173 -8.22 1.06 -3.60
CA GLY A 173 -6.98 1.85 -3.64
C GLY A 173 -5.76 1.01 -4.03
N ASN A 174 -5.59 -0.15 -3.40
CA ASN A 174 -4.47 -1.06 -3.69
C ASN A 174 -4.44 -1.60 -5.12
N LEU A 175 -5.57 -1.64 -5.84
CA LEU A 175 -5.60 -2.01 -7.24
C LEU A 175 -4.75 -1.08 -8.12
N GLY A 176 -4.50 0.16 -7.70
CA GLY A 176 -3.59 1.08 -8.38
C GLY A 176 -2.21 0.50 -8.63
N VAL A 177 -1.72 -0.35 -7.72
CA VAL A 177 -0.42 -1.07 -7.85
C VAL A 177 -0.42 -1.99 -9.08
N SER A 178 -1.46 -2.78 -9.24
CA SER A 178 -1.59 -3.71 -10.38
C SER A 178 -1.89 -2.97 -11.68
N VAL A 179 -2.78 -1.99 -11.62
CA VAL A 179 -3.25 -1.28 -12.82
C VAL A 179 -2.13 -0.43 -13.44
N VAL A 180 -1.23 0.19 -12.65
CA VAL A 180 -0.09 0.89 -13.22
C VAL A 180 0.83 -0.06 -13.98
N GLN A 181 1.04 -1.27 -13.48
CA GLN A 181 1.88 -2.28 -14.15
C GLN A 181 1.19 -2.88 -15.39
N PHE A 182 -0.12 -3.04 -15.37
CA PHE A 182 -0.90 -3.52 -16.50
C PHE A 182 -1.05 -2.49 -17.62
N LEU A 183 -1.39 -1.25 -17.25
CA LEU A 183 -1.71 -0.20 -18.22
C LEU A 183 -0.46 0.38 -18.90
N SER A 184 0.64 0.52 -18.14
CA SER A 184 1.86 1.16 -18.67
C SER A 184 2.38 0.54 -19.97
N PRO A 185 2.54 -0.80 -20.12
CA PRO A 185 3.01 -1.38 -21.37
C PRO A 185 2.05 -1.15 -22.56
N LEU A 186 0.77 -0.90 -22.28
CA LEU A 186 -0.22 -0.62 -23.33
C LEU A 186 -0.10 0.83 -23.82
N VAL A 187 0.03 1.79 -22.88
CA VAL A 187 0.03 3.22 -23.22
C VAL A 187 1.36 3.71 -23.81
N VAL A 188 2.47 2.99 -23.58
CA VAL A 188 3.77 3.37 -24.14
C VAL A 188 3.91 3.01 -25.62
N THR A 189 2.98 2.27 -26.21
CA THR A 189 3.04 1.84 -27.63
C THR A 189 2.44 2.85 -28.60
N ALA A 190 1.83 3.93 -28.11
CA ALA A 190 1.13 4.91 -28.94
C ALA A 190 1.34 6.35 -28.44
N GLY A 191 1.37 7.29 -29.37
CA GLY A 191 1.45 8.73 -29.10
C GLY A 191 0.11 9.33 -28.63
N ILE A 192 -0.36 8.93 -27.44
CA ILE A 192 -1.72 9.26 -26.93
C ILE A 192 -1.94 10.77 -26.77
N PHE A 193 -0.91 11.51 -26.38
CA PHE A 193 -1.02 12.94 -26.07
C PHE A 193 -0.63 13.86 -27.24
N GLY A 194 -0.39 13.32 -28.45
CA GLY A 194 -0.02 14.09 -29.62
C GLY A 194 1.18 15.02 -29.35
N ILE A 195 1.05 16.29 -29.75
CA ILE A 195 2.11 17.30 -29.57
C ILE A 195 2.45 17.62 -28.11
N PHE A 196 1.55 17.37 -27.18
CA PHE A 196 1.77 17.59 -25.74
C PHE A 196 2.50 16.44 -25.06
N GLY A 197 2.54 15.26 -25.69
CA GLY A 197 3.15 14.05 -25.16
C GLY A 197 4.65 13.92 -25.39
N GLY A 198 5.22 14.78 -26.24
CA GLY A 198 6.61 14.67 -26.68
C GLY A 198 6.81 13.60 -27.76
N GLU A 199 8.06 13.47 -28.21
CA GLU A 199 8.42 12.57 -29.32
C GLU A 199 8.58 11.12 -28.87
N ALA A 200 8.47 10.19 -29.82
CA ALA A 200 8.74 8.78 -29.58
C ALA A 200 10.23 8.54 -29.37
N GLN A 201 10.57 7.67 -28.44
CA GLN A 201 11.91 7.12 -28.32
C GLN A 201 12.05 5.88 -29.22
N THR A 202 13.21 5.74 -29.82
CA THR A 202 13.53 4.56 -30.63
C THR A 202 14.23 3.51 -29.78
N ILE A 203 13.65 2.31 -29.70
CA ILE A 203 14.26 1.17 -29.03
C ILE A 203 14.47 0.03 -30.02
N VAL A 204 15.48 -0.81 -29.76
CA VAL A 204 15.72 -2.05 -30.51
C VAL A 204 15.31 -3.23 -29.64
N LYS A 205 14.35 -4.03 -30.10
CA LYS A 205 13.87 -5.23 -29.41
C LYS A 205 13.85 -6.40 -30.39
N ASN A 206 14.56 -7.47 -30.05
CA ASN A 206 14.67 -8.66 -30.93
C ASN A 206 15.14 -8.33 -32.35
N GLY A 207 16.06 -7.38 -32.51
CA GLY A 207 16.55 -6.94 -33.80
C GLY A 207 15.60 -6.03 -34.61
N GLN A 208 14.43 -5.73 -34.07
CA GLN A 208 13.47 -4.81 -34.68
C GLN A 208 13.48 -3.45 -34.00
N THR A 209 13.47 -2.39 -34.77
CA THR A 209 13.35 -1.03 -34.31
C THR A 209 11.87 -0.72 -34.04
N MET A 210 11.58 -0.25 -32.81
CA MET A 210 10.24 0.12 -32.39
C MET A 210 10.22 1.55 -31.84
N GLN A 211 9.14 2.25 -32.11
CA GLN A 211 8.85 3.55 -31.50
C GLN A 211 8.04 3.35 -30.22
N VAL A 212 8.47 3.99 -29.12
CA VAL A 212 7.80 3.94 -27.83
C VAL A 212 7.69 5.32 -27.23
N TRP A 213 6.65 5.54 -26.44
CA TRP A 213 6.40 6.77 -25.67
C TRP A 213 6.43 6.44 -24.19
N THR A 214 7.62 6.17 -23.64
CA THR A 214 7.79 5.73 -22.25
C THR A 214 7.24 6.76 -21.24
N GLN A 215 7.26 8.03 -21.58
CA GLN A 215 6.65 9.11 -20.82
C GLN A 215 5.16 8.89 -20.54
N ASN A 216 4.43 8.17 -21.40
CA ASN A 216 3.02 7.89 -21.22
C ASN A 216 2.74 7.01 -19.99
N ALA A 217 3.71 6.22 -19.52
CA ALA A 217 3.59 5.48 -18.27
C ALA A 217 3.31 6.40 -17.06
N ALA A 218 3.76 7.64 -17.12
CA ALA A 218 3.51 8.67 -16.11
C ALA A 218 2.42 9.67 -16.54
N PHE A 219 2.45 10.15 -17.78
CA PHE A 219 1.51 11.17 -18.26
C PHE A 219 0.05 10.72 -18.28
N ILE A 220 -0.21 9.43 -18.48
CA ILE A 220 -1.59 8.90 -18.50
C ILE A 220 -2.36 9.20 -17.21
N TRP A 221 -1.66 9.36 -16.10
CA TRP A 221 -2.26 9.63 -14.80
C TRP A 221 -2.56 11.11 -14.56
N VAL A 222 -1.89 12.02 -15.27
CA VAL A 222 -2.00 13.47 -15.06
C VAL A 222 -3.44 14.00 -15.13
N PRO A 223 -4.24 13.71 -16.19
CA PRO A 223 -5.62 14.19 -16.26
C PRO A 223 -6.50 13.60 -15.12
N TRP A 224 -6.31 12.33 -14.78
CA TRP A 224 -7.08 11.68 -13.73
C TRP A 224 -6.73 12.24 -12.34
N ILE A 225 -5.47 12.54 -12.08
CA ILE A 225 -5.01 13.17 -10.84
C ILE A 225 -5.64 14.57 -10.73
N ALA A 226 -5.60 15.37 -11.80
CA ALA A 226 -6.19 16.71 -11.81
C ALA A 226 -7.70 16.67 -11.57
N LEU A 227 -8.42 15.82 -12.30
CA LEU A 227 -9.88 15.65 -12.13
C LEU A 227 -10.25 15.18 -10.72
N THR A 228 -9.49 14.23 -10.17
CA THR A 228 -9.77 13.71 -8.83
C THR A 228 -9.45 14.75 -7.75
N ALA A 229 -8.38 15.54 -7.90
CA ALA A 229 -8.07 16.64 -6.99
C ALA A 229 -9.17 17.72 -7.00
N LEU A 230 -9.69 18.07 -8.18
CA LEU A 230 -10.84 18.98 -8.33
C LEU A 230 -12.11 18.36 -7.71
N ALA A 231 -12.38 17.09 -7.98
CA ALA A 231 -13.51 16.38 -7.37
C ALA A 231 -13.42 16.36 -5.83
N ALA A 232 -12.21 16.17 -5.27
CA ALA A 232 -11.99 16.25 -3.83
C ALA A 232 -12.23 17.66 -3.31
N TRP A 233 -11.69 18.70 -3.98
CA TRP A 233 -11.84 20.08 -3.56
C TRP A 233 -13.29 20.55 -3.57
N PHE A 234 -14.04 20.23 -4.62
CA PHE A 234 -15.43 20.69 -4.80
C PHE A 234 -16.48 19.69 -4.31
N GLY A 235 -16.18 18.39 -4.22
CA GLY A 235 -17.15 17.35 -3.92
C GLY A 235 -17.13 16.84 -2.48
N MET A 236 -15.96 16.76 -1.84
CA MET A 236 -15.82 16.25 -0.47
C MET A 236 -16.21 17.28 0.60
N ASN A 237 -16.27 16.82 1.84
CA ASN A 237 -16.59 17.63 3.01
C ASN A 237 -15.46 17.60 4.04
N ASP A 238 -15.35 18.66 4.84
CA ASP A 238 -14.57 18.69 6.07
C ASP A 238 -15.51 18.50 7.28
N ILE A 239 -15.07 17.78 8.31
CA ILE A 239 -15.79 17.59 9.56
C ILE A 239 -15.11 18.45 10.64
N ALA A 240 -15.85 19.37 11.26
CA ALA A 240 -15.29 20.32 12.23
C ALA A 240 -14.69 19.63 13.48
N ASP A 241 -15.33 18.55 13.92
CA ASP A 241 -14.93 17.80 15.11
C ASP A 241 -14.04 16.58 14.83
N ALA A 242 -13.47 16.47 13.62
CA ALA A 242 -12.51 15.41 13.27
C ALA A 242 -11.17 15.65 14.00
N LYS A 243 -11.16 15.51 15.33
CA LYS A 243 -9.98 15.68 16.18
C LYS A 243 -9.39 14.32 16.54
N ALA A 244 -8.09 14.15 16.35
CA ALA A 244 -7.33 13.03 16.90
C ALA A 244 -6.36 13.59 17.95
N SER A 245 -6.37 13.02 19.16
CA SER A 245 -5.39 13.37 20.20
C SER A 245 -4.05 12.72 19.88
N PHE A 246 -3.00 13.54 19.72
CA PHE A 246 -1.63 13.03 19.58
C PHE A 246 -1.21 12.17 20.77
N ALA A 247 -1.59 12.57 21.99
CA ALA A 247 -1.28 11.82 23.20
C ALA A 247 -1.92 10.42 23.21
N ALA A 248 -3.18 10.30 22.74
CA ALA A 248 -3.85 9.00 22.62
C ALA A 248 -3.18 8.10 21.57
N GLN A 249 -2.69 8.69 20.47
CA GLN A 249 -1.94 7.96 19.45
C GLN A 249 -0.54 7.57 19.94
N ALA A 250 0.14 8.42 20.70
CA ALA A 250 1.48 8.13 21.23
C ALA A 250 1.48 7.01 22.31
N ALA A 251 0.34 6.71 22.93
CA ALA A 251 0.22 5.65 23.93
C ALA A 251 0.57 4.26 23.37
N ILE A 252 0.42 4.03 22.04
CA ILE A 252 0.76 2.76 21.41
C ILE A 252 2.24 2.42 21.48
N PHE A 253 3.14 3.42 21.53
CA PHE A 253 4.59 3.17 21.55
C PHE A 253 5.07 2.43 22.80
N LYS A 254 4.29 2.52 23.89
CA LYS A 254 4.54 1.78 25.14
C LYS A 254 3.98 0.36 25.10
N ARG A 255 3.19 -0.01 24.09
CA ARG A 255 2.52 -1.30 24.00
C ARG A 255 3.38 -2.29 23.20
N LYS A 256 3.75 -3.42 23.82
CA LYS A 256 4.54 -4.48 23.19
C LYS A 256 3.90 -5.00 21.89
N HIS A 257 2.58 -5.22 21.93
CA HIS A 257 1.85 -5.76 20.79
C HIS A 257 1.81 -4.82 19.58
N ASN A 258 2.00 -3.50 19.77
CA ASN A 258 2.19 -2.58 18.65
C ASN A 258 3.44 -2.93 17.83
N TRP A 259 4.58 -3.19 18.48
CA TRP A 259 5.84 -3.51 17.80
C TRP A 259 5.83 -4.90 17.19
N LEU A 260 5.24 -5.90 17.88
CA LEU A 260 5.07 -7.25 17.33
C LEU A 260 4.20 -7.23 16.08
N MET A 261 3.12 -6.46 16.07
CA MET A 261 2.26 -6.31 14.89
C MET A 261 2.95 -5.53 13.77
N CYS A 262 3.86 -4.58 14.05
CA CYS A 262 4.72 -3.96 13.04
C CYS A 262 5.56 -5.00 12.31
N VAL A 263 6.17 -5.96 13.03
CA VAL A 263 6.96 -7.04 12.43
C VAL A 263 6.09 -7.94 11.56
N LEU A 264 4.93 -8.38 12.05
CA LEU A 264 4.03 -9.25 11.29
C LEU A 264 3.43 -8.55 10.06
N TYR A 265 3.06 -7.28 10.20
CA TYR A 265 2.49 -6.53 9.10
C TYR A 265 3.55 -6.13 8.05
N LEU A 266 4.80 -5.93 8.47
CA LEU A 266 5.95 -5.83 7.56
C LEU A 266 6.11 -7.13 6.74
N GLY A 267 5.94 -8.30 7.39
CA GLY A 267 5.98 -9.60 6.73
C GLY A 267 4.85 -9.82 5.71
N THR A 268 3.68 -9.22 5.90
CA THR A 268 2.54 -9.39 4.99
C THR A 268 2.40 -8.21 4.03
N PHE A 269 1.95 -7.05 4.48
CA PHE A 269 1.77 -5.87 3.62
C PHE A 269 3.09 -5.34 3.07
N GLY A 270 4.15 -5.34 3.90
CA GLY A 270 5.48 -4.92 3.45
C GLY A 270 6.02 -5.80 2.34
N SER A 271 5.81 -7.11 2.44
CA SER A 271 6.17 -8.06 1.38
C SER A 271 5.34 -7.84 0.12
N PHE A 272 4.03 -7.59 0.24
CA PHE A 272 3.16 -7.27 -0.90
C PHE A 272 3.69 -6.08 -1.70
N ILE A 273 3.93 -4.95 -1.04
CA ILE A 273 4.40 -3.72 -1.69
C ILE A 273 5.84 -3.88 -2.20
N GLY A 274 6.70 -4.56 -1.45
CA GLY A 274 8.09 -4.77 -1.82
C GLY A 274 8.26 -5.70 -3.01
N TYR A 275 7.53 -6.79 -3.05
CA TYR A 275 7.49 -7.65 -4.23
C TYR A 275 6.91 -6.91 -5.43
N ALA A 276 5.80 -6.20 -5.28
CA ALA A 276 5.22 -5.42 -6.37
C ALA A 276 6.22 -4.41 -6.97
N ALA A 277 6.99 -3.72 -6.13
CA ALA A 277 7.99 -2.75 -6.56
C ALA A 277 9.19 -3.40 -7.27
N GLY A 278 9.68 -4.55 -6.75
CA GLY A 278 10.91 -5.19 -7.23
C GLY A 278 10.71 -6.25 -8.31
N PHE A 279 9.52 -6.82 -8.44
CA PHE A 279 9.27 -8.00 -9.26
C PHE A 279 9.53 -7.78 -10.76
N PRO A 280 9.11 -6.67 -11.40
CA PRO A 280 9.42 -6.45 -12.82
C PRO A 280 10.93 -6.38 -13.08
N LEU A 281 11.69 -5.68 -12.26
CA LEU A 281 13.15 -5.61 -12.38
C LEU A 281 13.83 -6.94 -12.08
N LEU A 282 13.32 -7.71 -11.12
CA LEU A 282 13.84 -9.04 -10.81
C LEU A 282 13.65 -9.99 -12.00
N ILE A 283 12.49 -10.01 -12.62
CA ILE A 283 12.26 -10.79 -13.86
C ILE A 283 13.25 -10.34 -14.94
N LYS A 284 13.39 -9.03 -15.16
CA LYS A 284 14.28 -8.49 -16.20
C LYS A 284 15.74 -8.88 -15.97
N SER A 285 16.19 -8.87 -14.72
CA SER A 285 17.59 -9.16 -14.37
C SER A 285 17.92 -10.66 -14.40
N GLN A 286 16.95 -11.53 -14.11
CA GLN A 286 17.18 -12.97 -14.00
C GLN A 286 16.74 -13.75 -15.25
N PHE A 287 15.74 -13.23 -15.97
CA PHE A 287 15.19 -13.84 -17.18
C PHE A 287 15.16 -12.79 -18.31
N PRO A 288 16.30 -12.41 -18.89
CA PRO A 288 16.41 -11.29 -19.85
C PRO A 288 15.56 -11.49 -21.12
N ASN A 289 15.27 -12.75 -21.48
CA ASN A 289 14.43 -13.11 -22.63
C ASN A 289 12.92 -13.01 -22.35
N VAL A 290 12.51 -12.85 -21.10
CA VAL A 290 11.10 -12.71 -20.70
C VAL A 290 10.73 -11.23 -20.66
N ASN A 291 9.58 -10.88 -21.22
CA ASN A 291 9.04 -9.54 -21.06
C ASN A 291 8.41 -9.40 -19.67
N PRO A 292 9.03 -8.68 -18.71
CA PRO A 292 8.52 -8.61 -17.34
C PRO A 292 7.16 -7.95 -17.25
N LEU A 293 6.86 -6.97 -18.11
CA LEU A 293 5.61 -6.22 -18.08
C LEU A 293 4.39 -7.03 -18.57
N ALA A 294 4.63 -8.16 -19.25
CA ALA A 294 3.54 -9.08 -19.62
C ALA A 294 3.00 -9.85 -18.42
N TYR A 295 3.79 -10.05 -17.37
CA TYR A 295 3.48 -10.95 -16.25
C TYR A 295 3.39 -10.25 -14.89
N ALA A 296 4.18 -9.20 -14.65
CA ALA A 296 4.40 -8.64 -13.31
C ALA A 296 3.12 -8.13 -12.65
N TRP A 297 2.18 -7.58 -13.41
CA TRP A 297 0.91 -7.04 -12.91
C TRP A 297 -0.01 -8.09 -12.27
N LEU A 298 0.13 -9.36 -12.67
CA LEU A 298 -0.67 -10.46 -12.13
C LEU A 298 -0.42 -10.67 -10.62
N GLY A 299 0.82 -10.51 -10.17
CA GLY A 299 1.16 -10.65 -8.77
C GLY A 299 0.37 -9.69 -7.86
N PRO A 300 0.55 -8.37 -8.01
CA PRO A 300 -0.21 -7.40 -7.23
C PRO A 300 -1.73 -7.51 -7.40
N LEU A 301 -2.23 -7.91 -8.58
CA LEU A 301 -3.65 -8.16 -8.78
C LEU A 301 -4.15 -9.27 -7.86
N VAL A 302 -3.50 -10.42 -7.89
CA VAL A 302 -3.86 -11.58 -7.04
C VAL A 302 -3.82 -11.18 -5.57
N GLY A 303 -2.75 -10.52 -5.12
CA GLY A 303 -2.61 -10.09 -3.73
C GLY A 303 -3.65 -9.07 -3.27
N ALA A 304 -4.04 -8.13 -4.14
CA ALA A 304 -5.05 -7.14 -3.83
C ALA A 304 -6.46 -7.76 -3.76
N VAL A 305 -6.81 -8.61 -4.73
CA VAL A 305 -8.14 -9.22 -4.83
C VAL A 305 -8.39 -10.24 -3.72
N ILE A 306 -7.37 -11.02 -3.32
CA ILE A 306 -7.53 -12.05 -2.28
C ILE A 306 -7.57 -11.50 -0.85
N ARG A 307 -7.16 -10.25 -0.63
CA ARG A 307 -7.07 -9.64 0.70
C ARG A 307 -8.39 -9.68 1.51
N PRO A 308 -9.58 -9.37 0.97
CA PRO A 308 -10.84 -9.50 1.70
C PRO A 308 -11.13 -10.94 2.14
N PHE A 309 -10.77 -11.91 1.30
CA PHE A 309 -10.89 -13.33 1.65
C PHE A 309 -10.01 -13.70 2.85
N GLY A 310 -8.78 -13.17 2.92
CA GLY A 310 -7.89 -13.34 4.07
C GLY A 310 -8.50 -12.82 5.39
N GLY A 311 -9.17 -11.67 5.35
CA GLY A 311 -9.92 -11.13 6.49
C GLY A 311 -11.10 -12.02 6.90
N TRP A 312 -11.91 -12.44 5.94
CA TRP A 312 -13.03 -13.37 6.17
C TRP A 312 -12.57 -14.72 6.74
N LEU A 313 -11.47 -15.26 6.24
CA LEU A 313 -10.89 -16.50 6.73
C LEU A 313 -10.41 -16.35 8.18
N ALA A 314 -9.81 -15.19 8.51
CA ALA A 314 -9.39 -14.85 9.86
C ALA A 314 -10.58 -14.72 10.84
N ASP A 315 -11.72 -14.22 10.37
CA ASP A 315 -12.94 -14.17 11.19
C ASP A 315 -13.47 -15.57 11.54
N LYS A 316 -13.31 -16.54 10.63
CA LYS A 316 -13.81 -17.92 10.82
C LYS A 316 -12.86 -18.83 11.59
N LEU A 317 -11.56 -18.74 11.31
CA LEU A 317 -10.55 -19.69 11.82
C LEU A 317 -9.67 -19.11 12.93
N GLY A 318 -9.77 -17.80 13.19
CA GLY A 318 -8.89 -17.05 14.06
C GLY A 318 -7.71 -16.45 13.29
N GLY A 319 -7.46 -15.14 13.52
CA GLY A 319 -6.44 -14.39 12.79
C GLY A 319 -5.03 -14.96 12.97
N ALA A 320 -4.69 -15.36 14.19
CA ALA A 320 -3.37 -15.93 14.49
C ALA A 320 -3.09 -17.25 13.77
N ARG A 321 -4.09 -18.14 13.65
CA ARG A 321 -3.93 -19.42 12.93
C ARG A 321 -3.74 -19.19 11.45
N VAL A 322 -4.56 -18.35 10.84
CA VAL A 322 -4.45 -18.01 9.42
C VAL A 322 -3.09 -17.36 9.14
N THR A 323 -2.66 -16.41 9.96
CA THR A 323 -1.38 -15.73 9.82
C THR A 323 -0.19 -16.70 9.97
N LEU A 324 -0.25 -17.64 10.92
CA LEU A 324 0.79 -18.65 11.13
C LEU A 324 0.99 -19.53 9.87
N TRP A 325 -0.09 -20.14 9.39
CA TRP A 325 -0.03 -20.98 8.20
C TRP A 325 0.38 -20.20 6.96
N ASN A 326 -0.07 -18.98 6.87
CA ASN A 326 0.28 -18.09 5.78
C ASN A 326 1.80 -17.83 5.72
N PHE A 327 2.47 -17.53 6.85
CA PHE A 327 3.92 -17.35 6.89
C PHE A 327 4.69 -18.65 6.59
N ILE A 328 4.17 -19.81 6.99
CA ILE A 328 4.77 -21.10 6.63
C ILE A 328 4.77 -21.28 5.10
N VAL A 329 3.64 -21.03 4.45
CA VAL A 329 3.54 -21.11 2.99
C VAL A 329 4.45 -20.07 2.31
N MET A 330 4.54 -18.85 2.85
CA MET A 330 5.45 -17.83 2.35
C MET A 330 6.92 -18.27 2.42
N ALA A 331 7.34 -18.85 3.53
CA ALA A 331 8.71 -19.34 3.70
C ALA A 331 9.02 -20.45 2.67
N ILE A 332 8.10 -21.40 2.48
CA ILE A 332 8.24 -22.46 1.48
C ILE A 332 8.30 -21.87 0.06
N ALA A 333 7.43 -20.92 -0.25
CA ALA A 333 7.39 -20.30 -1.58
C ALA A 333 8.67 -19.50 -1.90
N VAL A 334 9.27 -18.82 -0.93
CA VAL A 334 10.57 -18.14 -1.12
C VAL A 334 11.68 -19.16 -1.42
N VAL A 335 11.70 -20.28 -0.72
CA VAL A 335 12.65 -21.37 -1.05
C VAL A 335 12.39 -21.90 -2.44
N GLY A 336 11.14 -22.08 -2.84
CA GLY A 336 10.77 -22.45 -4.22
C GLY A 336 11.28 -21.43 -5.25
N VAL A 337 11.19 -20.13 -4.97
CA VAL A 337 11.75 -19.09 -5.84
C VAL A 337 13.25 -19.30 -6.04
N THR A 338 14.03 -19.59 -4.96
CA THR A 338 15.48 -19.79 -5.07
C THR A 338 15.84 -21.01 -5.91
N VAL A 339 15.02 -22.07 -5.89
CA VAL A 339 15.25 -23.30 -6.68
C VAL A 339 15.07 -23.06 -8.19
N PHE A 340 14.13 -22.21 -8.57
CA PHE A 340 13.82 -21.93 -9.97
C PHE A 340 14.61 -20.76 -10.57
N LEU A 341 15.37 -20.02 -9.77
CA LEU A 341 16.26 -18.96 -10.26
C LEU A 341 17.47 -19.53 -10.98
N PRO A 342 18.03 -18.79 -11.95
CA PRO A 342 19.33 -19.11 -12.55
C PRO A 342 20.41 -19.22 -11.47
N SER A 343 21.25 -20.28 -11.55
CA SER A 343 22.35 -20.49 -10.62
C SER A 343 23.46 -21.33 -11.28
N GLY A 344 24.67 -20.80 -11.32
CA GLY A 344 25.80 -21.46 -11.96
C GLY A 344 25.54 -21.74 -13.46
N SER A 345 25.57 -23.01 -13.86
CA SER A 345 25.25 -23.47 -15.22
C SER A 345 23.77 -23.67 -15.48
N ASN A 346 22.92 -23.53 -14.46
CA ASN A 346 21.47 -23.69 -14.61
C ASN A 346 20.86 -22.36 -15.02
N GLU A 347 20.19 -22.31 -16.18
CA GLU A 347 19.50 -21.12 -16.70
C GLU A 347 18.23 -20.76 -15.90
N GLY A 348 17.83 -21.62 -14.94
CA GLY A 348 16.60 -21.45 -14.18
C GLY A 348 15.35 -21.79 -14.99
N GLN A 349 14.20 -21.75 -14.34
CA GLN A 349 12.92 -22.03 -14.96
C GLN A 349 11.90 -20.94 -14.64
N PHE A 350 11.60 -20.06 -15.60
CA PHE A 350 10.69 -18.94 -15.42
C PHE A 350 9.30 -19.36 -14.94
N GLY A 351 8.73 -20.45 -15.48
CA GLY A 351 7.38 -20.91 -15.08
C GLY A 351 7.28 -21.25 -13.59
N GLY A 352 8.23 -22.04 -13.07
CA GLY A 352 8.29 -22.38 -11.63
C GLY A 352 8.55 -21.16 -10.76
N PHE A 353 9.49 -20.30 -11.15
CA PHE A 353 9.76 -19.02 -10.50
C PHE A 353 8.50 -18.16 -10.41
N PHE A 354 7.78 -18.00 -11.52
CA PHE A 354 6.58 -17.18 -11.59
C PHE A 354 5.44 -17.73 -10.72
N VAL A 355 5.20 -19.04 -10.75
CA VAL A 355 4.20 -19.70 -9.90
C VAL A 355 4.53 -19.50 -8.41
N CYS A 356 5.78 -19.67 -8.00
CA CYS A 356 6.20 -19.41 -6.61
C CYS A 356 5.95 -17.95 -6.22
N PHE A 357 6.22 -16.99 -7.11
CA PHE A 357 5.89 -15.58 -6.85
C PHE A 357 4.39 -15.32 -6.80
N LEU A 358 3.57 -15.97 -7.62
CA LEU A 358 2.11 -15.87 -7.49
C LEU A 358 1.61 -16.40 -6.14
N VAL A 359 2.20 -17.49 -5.65
CA VAL A 359 1.91 -18.00 -4.29
C VAL A 359 2.33 -16.99 -3.23
N LEU A 360 3.48 -16.33 -3.38
CA LEU A 360 3.90 -15.24 -2.49
C LEU A 360 2.90 -14.08 -2.50
N PHE A 361 2.47 -13.62 -3.67
CA PHE A 361 1.46 -12.57 -3.75
C PHE A 361 0.11 -12.97 -3.16
N LEU A 362 -0.35 -14.20 -3.43
CA LEU A 362 -1.56 -14.76 -2.84
C LEU A 362 -1.49 -14.74 -1.31
N THR A 363 -0.41 -15.26 -0.77
CA THR A 363 -0.20 -15.36 0.67
C THR A 363 0.03 -13.98 1.30
N THR A 364 0.75 -13.06 0.65
CA THR A 364 0.85 -11.68 1.16
C THR A 364 -0.52 -11.00 1.24
N GLY A 365 -1.41 -11.26 0.28
CA GLY A 365 -2.79 -10.75 0.30
C GLY A 365 -3.62 -11.35 1.44
N ILE A 366 -3.63 -12.68 1.60
CA ILE A 366 -4.31 -13.37 2.71
C ILE A 366 -3.75 -12.88 4.06
N GLY A 367 -2.44 -12.87 4.19
CA GLY A 367 -1.75 -12.40 5.40
C GLY A 367 -2.03 -10.94 5.73
N ASN A 368 -2.13 -10.08 4.71
CA ASN A 368 -2.51 -8.68 4.87
C ASN A 368 -3.92 -8.55 5.47
N GLY A 369 -4.89 -9.35 4.99
CA GLY A 369 -6.23 -9.40 5.55
C GLY A 369 -6.24 -9.92 7.00
N SER A 370 -5.56 -11.03 7.26
CA SER A 370 -5.55 -11.67 8.59
C SER A 370 -4.83 -10.84 9.66
N THR A 371 -3.65 -10.30 9.36
CA THR A 371 -2.91 -9.44 10.31
C THR A 371 -3.63 -8.13 10.60
N PHE A 372 -4.25 -7.52 9.57
CA PHE A 372 -5.07 -6.32 9.76
C PHE A 372 -6.25 -6.57 10.71
N ARG A 373 -6.87 -7.77 10.62
CA ARG A 373 -7.96 -8.19 11.50
C ARG A 373 -7.50 -8.49 12.93
N MET A 374 -6.28 -8.99 13.13
CA MET A 374 -5.73 -9.29 14.46
C MET A 374 -5.60 -8.02 15.33
N ILE A 375 -5.16 -6.89 14.76
CA ILE A 375 -4.81 -5.69 15.53
C ILE A 375 -5.96 -5.20 16.43
N PRO A 376 -7.16 -4.89 15.95
CA PRO A 376 -8.24 -4.42 16.81
C PRO A 376 -8.66 -5.48 17.85
N VAL A 377 -8.59 -6.77 17.51
CA VAL A 377 -8.91 -7.87 18.46
C VAL A 377 -7.92 -7.89 19.62
N ILE A 378 -6.62 -7.79 19.34
CA ILE A 378 -5.55 -7.77 20.35
C ILE A 378 -5.74 -6.62 21.32
N PHE A 379 -5.91 -5.39 20.83
CA PHE A 379 -6.02 -4.20 21.67
C PHE A 379 -7.34 -4.13 22.44
N LEU A 380 -8.42 -4.65 21.87
CA LEU A 380 -9.68 -4.79 22.60
C LEU A 380 -9.56 -5.82 23.74
N THR A 381 -8.95 -6.97 23.44
CA THR A 381 -8.70 -8.01 24.45
C THR A 381 -7.77 -7.50 25.57
N GLU A 382 -6.72 -6.76 25.20
CA GLU A 382 -5.80 -6.14 26.18
C GLU A 382 -6.54 -5.15 27.09
N ALA A 383 -7.36 -4.26 26.53
CA ALA A 383 -8.12 -3.27 27.28
C ALA A 383 -9.18 -3.91 28.21
N MET A 384 -9.73 -5.05 27.81
CA MET A 384 -10.75 -5.76 28.60
C MET A 384 -10.16 -6.64 29.72
N ARG A 385 -8.83 -6.79 29.80
CA ARG A 385 -8.18 -7.58 30.85
C ARG A 385 -8.39 -6.95 32.22
N GLY A 386 -8.91 -7.74 33.18
CA GLY A 386 -9.15 -7.31 34.53
C GLY A 386 -10.34 -6.37 34.73
N VAL A 387 -11.12 -6.11 33.67
CA VAL A 387 -12.34 -5.29 33.77
C VAL A 387 -13.50 -6.14 34.30
N ASP A 388 -14.18 -5.65 35.31
CA ASP A 388 -15.41 -6.27 35.82
C ASP A 388 -16.52 -6.18 34.74
N LYS A 389 -16.89 -7.35 34.22
CA LYS A 389 -17.89 -7.47 33.16
C LYS A 389 -19.31 -7.04 33.60
N ASN A 390 -19.57 -6.99 34.92
CA ASN A 390 -20.84 -6.54 35.48
C ASN A 390 -20.93 -5.01 35.57
N ASN A 391 -19.80 -4.32 35.47
CA ASN A 391 -19.75 -2.86 35.48
C ASN A 391 -19.82 -2.31 34.05
N ALA A 392 -21.03 -1.95 33.61
CA ALA A 392 -21.27 -1.46 32.25
C ALA A 392 -20.42 -0.22 31.89
N ALA A 393 -20.16 0.69 32.83
CA ALA A 393 -19.34 1.87 32.59
C ALA A 393 -17.86 1.52 32.37
N ALA A 394 -17.32 0.59 33.18
CA ALA A 394 -15.95 0.10 33.02
C ALA A 394 -15.77 -0.64 31.68
N VAL A 395 -16.74 -1.48 31.32
CA VAL A 395 -16.77 -2.17 29.99
C VAL A 395 -16.82 -1.16 28.84
N ALA A 396 -17.67 -0.14 28.91
CA ALA A 396 -17.76 0.90 27.88
C ALA A 396 -16.46 1.70 27.74
N GLN A 397 -15.81 2.02 28.85
CA GLN A 397 -14.51 2.72 28.85
C GLN A 397 -13.40 1.86 28.27
N ALA A 398 -13.31 0.59 28.64
CA ALA A 398 -12.33 -0.35 28.09
C ALA A 398 -12.51 -0.57 26.58
N ASN A 399 -13.76 -0.70 26.13
CA ASN A 399 -14.09 -0.78 24.71
C ASN A 399 -13.64 0.48 23.94
N LYS A 400 -13.86 1.66 24.52
CA LYS A 400 -13.41 2.93 23.91
C LYS A 400 -11.88 3.00 23.82
N GLU A 401 -11.18 2.63 24.89
CA GLU A 401 -9.71 2.60 24.93
C GLU A 401 -9.16 1.59 23.92
N GLY A 402 -9.63 0.33 23.93
CA GLY A 402 -9.18 -0.71 23.03
C GLY A 402 -9.39 -0.35 21.54
N ASN A 403 -10.53 0.24 21.19
CA ASN A 403 -10.80 0.70 19.84
C ASN A 403 -9.89 1.87 19.42
N THR A 404 -9.59 2.80 20.34
CA THR A 404 -8.69 3.93 20.08
C THR A 404 -7.26 3.45 19.85
N LEU A 405 -6.75 2.58 20.71
CA LEU A 405 -5.41 1.99 20.59
C LEU A 405 -5.30 1.12 19.34
N GLY A 406 -6.31 0.30 19.06
CA GLY A 406 -6.36 -0.53 17.88
C GLY A 406 -6.31 0.29 16.57
N ALA A 407 -7.08 1.37 16.49
CA ALA A 407 -7.08 2.26 15.34
C ALA A 407 -5.72 2.98 15.16
N ALA A 408 -5.12 3.47 16.25
CA ALA A 408 -3.79 4.10 16.21
C ALA A 408 -2.71 3.11 15.78
N THR A 409 -2.76 1.87 16.32
CA THR A 409 -1.83 0.79 15.94
C THR A 409 -1.99 0.41 14.46
N LEU A 410 -3.20 0.31 13.93
CA LEU A 410 -3.43 0.05 12.49
C LEU A 410 -2.74 1.09 11.61
N GLY A 411 -2.85 2.37 11.95
CA GLY A 411 -2.20 3.45 11.21
C GLY A 411 -0.68 3.36 11.27
N PHE A 412 -0.12 3.16 12.47
CA PHE A 412 1.32 3.09 12.67
C PHE A 412 1.94 1.83 12.05
N THR A 413 1.34 0.66 12.25
CA THR A 413 1.83 -0.60 11.65
C THR A 413 1.78 -0.54 10.13
N ALA A 414 0.77 0.11 9.55
CA ALA A 414 0.70 0.32 8.10
C ALA A 414 1.81 1.24 7.57
N ALA A 415 2.25 2.24 8.36
CA ALA A 415 3.40 3.07 8.02
C ALA A 415 4.70 2.27 8.11
N MET A 416 4.92 1.54 9.20
CA MET A 416 6.11 0.71 9.39
C MET A 416 6.22 -0.39 8.34
N ALA A 417 5.12 -1.06 8.02
CA ALA A 417 5.08 -2.10 7.00
C ALA A 417 5.39 -1.57 5.59
N ALA A 418 5.04 -0.33 5.28
CA ALA A 418 5.32 0.27 3.98
C ALA A 418 6.82 0.35 3.64
N TYR A 419 7.71 0.34 4.66
CA TYR A 419 9.17 0.24 4.43
C TYR A 419 9.58 -1.08 3.75
N GLY A 420 8.74 -2.12 3.76
CA GLY A 420 8.98 -3.33 2.98
C GLY A 420 9.14 -3.05 1.48
N GLY A 421 8.42 -2.04 0.98
CA GLY A 421 8.58 -1.55 -0.39
C GLY A 421 9.95 -0.93 -0.69
N PHE A 422 10.68 -0.52 0.34
CA PHE A 422 12.08 -0.10 0.23
C PHE A 422 13.04 -1.30 0.42
N PHE A 423 12.87 -2.04 1.52
CA PHE A 423 13.83 -3.09 1.87
C PHE A 423 13.91 -4.21 0.82
N ILE A 424 12.80 -4.66 0.27
CA ILE A 424 12.79 -5.80 -0.65
C ILE A 424 13.48 -5.49 -1.99
N PRO A 425 13.09 -4.47 -2.77
CA PRO A 425 13.79 -4.20 -4.03
C PRO A 425 15.24 -3.75 -3.80
N LYS A 426 15.51 -3.01 -2.71
CA LYS A 426 16.89 -2.65 -2.36
C LYS A 426 17.75 -3.87 -2.02
N SER A 427 17.19 -4.85 -1.32
CA SER A 427 17.91 -6.11 -1.01
C SER A 427 18.23 -6.89 -2.28
N TYR A 428 17.33 -6.96 -3.26
CA TYR A 428 17.62 -7.55 -4.56
C TYR A 428 18.78 -6.85 -5.25
N GLY A 429 18.71 -5.52 -5.36
CA GLY A 429 19.77 -4.73 -5.99
C GLY A 429 21.13 -4.89 -5.29
N SER A 430 21.14 -4.91 -3.95
CA SER A 430 22.36 -5.11 -3.17
C SER A 430 22.91 -6.53 -3.31
N SER A 431 22.04 -7.55 -3.23
CA SER A 431 22.44 -8.95 -3.40
C SER A 431 23.07 -9.17 -4.78
N ILE A 432 22.43 -8.71 -5.84
CA ILE A 432 22.94 -8.83 -7.22
C ILE A 432 24.27 -8.09 -7.36
N ALA A 433 24.41 -6.89 -6.81
CA ALA A 433 25.64 -6.11 -6.89
C ALA A 433 26.82 -6.77 -6.16
N LEU A 434 26.55 -7.46 -5.03
CA LEU A 434 27.59 -8.06 -4.19
C LEU A 434 27.92 -9.51 -4.57
N THR A 435 26.91 -10.28 -5.03
CA THR A 435 27.05 -11.73 -5.24
C THR A 435 26.74 -12.18 -6.67
N GLY A 436 26.33 -11.25 -7.54
CA GLY A 436 25.90 -11.55 -8.91
C GLY A 436 24.47 -12.13 -9.01
N ALA A 437 23.81 -12.43 -7.88
CA ALA A 437 22.51 -13.09 -7.86
C ALA A 437 21.60 -12.59 -6.71
N PRO A 438 20.26 -12.73 -6.80
CA PRO A 438 19.34 -12.27 -5.76
C PRO A 438 19.19 -13.25 -4.60
N HIS A 439 19.86 -14.40 -4.62
CA HIS A 439 19.68 -15.50 -3.66
C HIS A 439 19.90 -15.07 -2.20
N ALA A 440 20.92 -14.25 -1.91
CA ALA A 440 21.18 -13.79 -0.54
C ALA A 440 19.99 -12.99 0.02
N ALA A 441 19.37 -12.13 -0.79
CA ALA A 441 18.19 -11.38 -0.38
C ALA A 441 17.01 -12.32 -0.08
N LEU A 442 16.77 -13.34 -0.92
CA LEU A 442 15.69 -14.31 -0.72
C LEU A 442 15.90 -15.15 0.55
N TRP A 443 17.13 -15.55 0.86
CA TRP A 443 17.41 -16.23 2.12
C TRP A 443 17.18 -15.34 3.34
N CYS A 444 17.48 -14.05 3.26
CA CYS A 444 17.13 -13.10 4.32
C CYS A 444 15.59 -13.01 4.50
N PHE A 445 14.81 -13.03 3.39
CA PHE A 445 13.35 -13.03 3.49
C PHE A 445 12.81 -14.33 4.09
N ALA A 446 13.37 -15.49 3.72
CA ALA A 446 13.01 -16.77 4.33
C ALA A 446 13.27 -16.75 5.84
N ALA A 447 14.45 -16.28 6.27
CA ALA A 447 14.79 -16.13 7.68
C ALA A 447 13.82 -15.17 8.41
N PHE A 448 13.45 -14.05 7.77
CA PHE A 448 12.48 -13.12 8.33
C PHE A 448 11.09 -13.75 8.49
N TYR A 449 10.64 -14.58 7.54
CA TYR A 449 9.37 -15.30 7.69
C TYR A 449 9.42 -16.35 8.80
N LEU A 450 10.57 -16.99 9.04
CA LEU A 450 10.75 -17.86 10.22
C LEU A 450 10.60 -17.07 11.53
N VAL A 451 11.12 -15.84 11.59
CA VAL A 451 10.88 -14.94 12.73
C VAL A 451 9.39 -14.61 12.86
N CYS A 452 8.69 -14.30 11.76
CA CYS A 452 7.25 -14.04 11.78
C CYS A 452 6.45 -15.27 12.26
N ILE A 453 6.84 -16.48 11.85
CA ILE A 453 6.24 -17.76 12.33
C ILE A 453 6.44 -17.88 13.85
N ALA A 454 7.67 -17.69 14.33
CA ALA A 454 7.99 -17.77 15.75
C ALA A 454 7.21 -16.76 16.59
N VAL A 455 7.15 -15.49 16.15
CA VAL A 455 6.37 -14.43 16.82
C VAL A 455 4.89 -14.76 16.82
N THR A 456 4.32 -15.17 15.69
CA THR A 456 2.90 -15.51 15.59
C THR A 456 2.55 -16.69 16.47
N TRP A 457 3.36 -17.74 16.44
CA TRP A 457 3.12 -18.92 17.26
C TRP A 457 3.25 -18.61 18.75
N TRP A 458 4.32 -17.93 19.17
CA TRP A 458 4.62 -17.69 20.56
C TRP A 458 3.61 -16.78 21.25
N TYR A 459 3.23 -15.68 20.61
CA TYR A 459 2.40 -14.65 21.23
C TYR A 459 0.90 -14.80 20.94
N TYR A 460 0.50 -15.46 19.84
CA TYR A 460 -0.87 -15.40 19.36
C TYR A 460 -1.53 -16.77 19.06
N ALA A 461 -0.80 -17.79 18.60
CA ALA A 461 -1.40 -19.01 18.06
C ALA A 461 -1.35 -20.23 18.99
N ARG A 462 -0.39 -20.35 19.91
CA ARG A 462 -0.29 -21.49 20.83
C ARG A 462 -1.43 -21.51 21.85
N LYS A 463 -1.75 -22.69 22.45
CA LYS A 463 -2.87 -22.87 23.39
C LYS A 463 -2.86 -21.88 24.57
N ASN A 464 -1.69 -21.52 25.12
CA ASN A 464 -1.51 -20.60 26.21
C ASN A 464 -0.79 -19.34 25.73
N ALA A 465 -1.14 -18.85 24.55
CA ALA A 465 -0.59 -17.61 24.04
C ALA A 465 -0.99 -16.42 24.92
N GLU A 466 -0.14 -15.41 24.94
CA GLU A 466 -0.41 -14.19 25.71
C GLU A 466 -1.67 -13.48 25.22
N MET A 467 -1.89 -13.48 23.89
CA MET A 467 -3.03 -12.82 23.22
C MET A 467 -3.59 -13.73 22.11
N PRO A 468 -4.31 -14.79 22.46
CA PRO A 468 -4.93 -15.66 21.45
C PRO A 468 -5.97 -14.87 20.65
N CYS A 469 -5.92 -14.93 19.32
CA CYS A 469 -6.82 -14.19 18.43
C CYS A 469 -7.07 -14.89 17.09
#